data_9655a01b87ccf8715148226fa92dcd79
#
_entry.id   9655a01b87ccf8715148226fa92dcd79
#
_cell.length_a   1.000
_cell.length_b   1.000
_cell.length_c   1.000
_cell.angle_alpha   90.00
_cell.angle_beta   90.00
_cell.angle_gamma   90.00
#
_symmetry.space_group_name_H-M   'P 1'
#
loop_
_entity.id
_entity.type
_entity.pdbx_description
1 polymer ?
#
loop_
_entity_poly.entity_id
_entity_poly.type
_entity_poly.pdbx_seq_one_letter_code
_entity_poly.pdbx_strand_id
1 'polypeptide(L)'
;MQRLFSLIILFVLLGYHGAAAAGHQAIRILILGDSLSAAHNIPLEKGWAHLFANDMGTRFPQTSVINASISGETSFGGLQRLPQLLDEHMPTHLIIELGGNDGLRGLDFAQTTENLRRMVRLAQDRGIVVLLIGVRMPPNFGAAYNARFQQVFESVAGEFGIHYLPKFLDGVAASDPALMQQDGIHPTAIAQPILARKVEDRMVQILSH
;
A
#
# COMPACT_ATOMS: atom_id res chain seq x y z
N MET A 1 -20.38 -81.81 20.23
CA MET A 1 -19.55 -81.22 19.19
C MET A 1 -20.23 -79.94 18.76
N GLN A 2 -19.89 -78.79 19.42
CA GLN A 2 -20.39 -77.43 19.10
C GLN A 2 -19.36 -76.71 18.28
N ARG A 3 -19.72 -76.34 17.07
CA ARG A 3 -18.87 -75.50 16.19
C ARG A 3 -19.18 -74.03 16.43
N LEU A 4 -18.24 -73.27 17.02
CA LEU A 4 -18.26 -71.83 17.10
C LEU A 4 -17.98 -71.25 15.71
N PHE A 5 -18.90 -70.44 15.18
CA PHE A 5 -18.68 -69.57 14.03
C PHE A 5 -18.22 -68.21 14.56
N SER A 6 -16.95 -67.87 14.33
CA SER A 6 -16.43 -66.53 14.58
C SER A 6 -16.76 -65.64 13.41
N LEU A 7 -17.58 -64.63 13.67
CA LEU A 7 -17.92 -63.58 12.73
C LEU A 7 -16.84 -62.48 12.81
N ILE A 8 -16.02 -62.34 11.77
CA ILE A 8 -15.04 -61.25 11.64
C ILE A 8 -15.77 -60.09 11.03
N ILE A 9 -16.00 -59.03 11.82
CA ILE A 9 -16.55 -57.76 11.34
C ILE A 9 -15.37 -56.91 10.86
N LEU A 10 -15.22 -56.77 9.53
CA LEU A 10 -14.25 -55.90 8.91
C LEU A 10 -14.74 -54.45 8.93
N PHE A 11 -14.21 -53.63 9.84
CA PHE A 11 -14.46 -52.17 9.82
C PHE A 11 -13.68 -51.51 8.69
N VAL A 12 -14.32 -51.19 7.60
CA VAL A 12 -13.77 -50.32 6.55
C VAL A 12 -13.84 -48.87 7.03
N LEU A 13 -12.72 -48.35 7.53
CA LEU A 13 -12.54 -46.92 7.79
C LEU A 13 -12.46 -46.18 6.44
N LEU A 14 -13.59 -45.68 5.98
CA LEU A 14 -13.62 -44.67 4.90
C LEU A 14 -12.96 -43.39 5.44
N GLY A 15 -11.68 -43.20 5.11
CA GLY A 15 -10.98 -41.94 5.35
C GLY A 15 -11.62 -40.83 4.52
N TYR A 16 -12.42 -39.97 5.17
CA TYR A 16 -12.83 -38.70 4.57
C TYR A 16 -11.58 -37.83 4.48
N HIS A 17 -10.93 -37.84 3.32
CA HIS A 17 -10.00 -36.79 2.94
C HIS A 17 -10.83 -35.54 2.66
N GLY A 18 -11.07 -34.76 3.69
CA GLY A 18 -11.56 -33.39 3.51
C GLY A 18 -10.52 -32.66 2.66
N ALA A 19 -10.86 -32.40 1.40
CA ALA A 19 -10.13 -31.43 0.59
C ALA A 19 -10.16 -30.12 1.38
N ALA A 20 -9.05 -29.74 2.01
CA ALA A 20 -8.87 -28.41 2.54
C ALA A 20 -9.06 -27.48 1.34
N ALA A 21 -10.20 -26.80 1.27
CA ALA A 21 -10.38 -25.69 0.36
C ALA A 21 -9.20 -24.76 0.62
N ALA A 22 -8.35 -24.54 -0.37
CA ALA A 22 -7.30 -23.54 -0.32
C ALA A 22 -8.03 -22.20 -0.10
N GLY A 23 -8.23 -21.85 1.16
CA GLY A 23 -8.86 -20.60 1.55
C GLY A 23 -7.97 -19.48 1.03
N HIS A 24 -8.47 -18.71 0.07
CA HIS A 24 -7.80 -17.50 -0.36
C HIS A 24 -7.57 -16.66 0.90
N GLN A 25 -6.31 -16.47 1.24
CA GLN A 25 -5.93 -15.71 2.43
C GLN A 25 -6.49 -14.30 2.29
N ALA A 26 -7.22 -13.82 3.29
CA ALA A 26 -7.82 -12.50 3.26
C ALA A 26 -6.73 -11.43 3.03
N ILE A 27 -6.91 -10.61 2.01
CA ILE A 27 -5.98 -9.53 1.67
C ILE A 27 -6.38 -8.31 2.51
N ARG A 28 -5.48 -7.86 3.37
CA ARG A 28 -5.65 -6.65 4.17
C ARG A 28 -4.59 -5.64 3.77
N ILE A 29 -5.02 -4.54 3.16
CA ILE A 29 -4.14 -3.47 2.67
C ILE A 29 -4.26 -2.29 3.62
N LEU A 30 -3.14 -1.86 4.19
CA LEU A 30 -3.04 -0.62 4.95
C LEU A 30 -2.35 0.44 4.09
N ILE A 31 -2.97 1.62 3.97
CA ILE A 31 -2.38 2.79 3.33
C ILE A 31 -1.91 3.73 4.43
N LEU A 32 -0.62 4.01 4.48
CA LEU A 32 0.02 4.99 5.33
C LEU A 32 0.54 6.13 4.45
N GLY A 33 -0.20 7.24 4.43
CA GLY A 33 0.08 8.33 3.51
C GLY A 33 -0.17 9.71 4.12
N ASP A 34 -0.01 10.71 3.29
CA ASP A 34 -0.23 12.10 3.64
C ASP A 34 -1.50 12.69 2.98
N SER A 35 -1.47 13.98 2.63
CA SER A 35 -2.60 14.69 2.03
C SER A 35 -2.99 14.14 0.65
N LEU A 36 -2.07 13.57 -0.11
CA LEU A 36 -2.37 12.96 -1.41
C LEU A 36 -3.29 11.76 -1.27
N SER A 37 -3.14 11.00 -0.19
CA SER A 37 -3.94 9.82 0.12
C SER A 37 -5.15 10.10 1.01
N ALA A 38 -5.14 11.24 1.75
CA ALA A 38 -6.20 11.64 2.66
C ALA A 38 -7.33 12.44 1.99
N ALA A 39 -7.39 12.51 0.65
CA ALA A 39 -8.39 13.27 -0.11
C ALA A 39 -8.44 14.75 0.28
N HIS A 40 -7.29 15.44 0.39
CA HIS A 40 -7.20 16.81 0.83
C HIS A 40 -8.07 17.77 -0.03
N ASN A 41 -8.98 18.52 0.61
CA ASN A 41 -9.90 19.48 0.00
C ASN A 41 -10.84 18.91 -1.09
N ILE A 42 -11.04 17.59 -1.12
CA ILE A 42 -12.04 16.94 -1.97
C ILE A 42 -12.90 15.98 -1.13
N PRO A 43 -14.11 15.62 -1.59
CA PRO A 43 -14.90 14.60 -0.92
C PRO A 43 -14.14 13.29 -0.79
N LEU A 44 -14.19 12.66 0.40
CA LEU A 44 -13.42 11.45 0.72
C LEU A 44 -13.69 10.30 -0.27
N GLU A 45 -14.96 10.14 -0.68
CA GLU A 45 -15.39 9.12 -1.63
C GLU A 45 -14.87 9.35 -3.05
N LYS A 46 -14.33 10.53 -3.35
CA LYS A 46 -13.67 10.86 -4.62
C LYS A 46 -12.16 10.71 -4.58
N GLY A 47 -11.57 10.49 -3.40
CA GLY A 47 -10.14 10.27 -3.24
C GLY A 47 -9.68 8.93 -3.83
N TRP A 48 -8.46 8.90 -4.38
CA TRP A 48 -7.91 7.71 -5.03
C TRP A 48 -7.92 6.48 -4.11
N ALA A 49 -7.65 6.66 -2.82
CA ALA A 49 -7.61 5.55 -1.86
C ALA A 49 -9.00 4.90 -1.68
N HIS A 50 -10.08 5.69 -1.69
CA HIS A 50 -11.44 5.18 -1.66
C HIS A 50 -11.83 4.47 -2.97
N LEU A 51 -11.51 5.07 -4.12
CA LEU A 51 -11.75 4.46 -5.43
C LEU A 51 -11.00 3.14 -5.55
N PHE A 52 -9.73 3.12 -5.21
CA PHE A 52 -8.90 1.93 -5.14
C PHE A 52 -9.51 0.85 -4.23
N ALA A 53 -9.99 1.22 -3.06
CA ALA A 53 -10.62 0.27 -2.13
C ALA A 53 -11.86 -0.41 -2.74
N ASN A 54 -12.70 0.36 -3.45
CA ASN A 54 -13.89 -0.16 -4.12
C ASN A 54 -13.53 -1.10 -5.27
N ASP A 55 -12.56 -0.71 -6.10
CA ASP A 55 -12.10 -1.51 -7.24
C ASP A 55 -11.46 -2.82 -6.77
N MET A 56 -10.61 -2.76 -5.74
CA MET A 56 -10.00 -3.94 -5.13
C MET A 56 -11.04 -4.87 -4.50
N GLY A 57 -12.03 -4.33 -3.78
CA GLY A 57 -13.12 -5.12 -3.18
C GLY A 57 -14.00 -5.80 -4.24
N THR A 58 -14.19 -5.15 -5.38
CA THR A 58 -14.94 -5.73 -6.51
C THR A 58 -14.14 -6.84 -7.20
N ARG A 59 -12.86 -6.62 -7.43
CA ARG A 59 -11.98 -7.55 -8.15
C ARG A 59 -11.53 -8.73 -7.29
N PHE A 60 -11.30 -8.47 -6.01
CA PHE A 60 -10.87 -9.44 -5.00
C PHE A 60 -11.80 -9.37 -3.78
N PRO A 61 -12.93 -10.08 -3.77
CA PRO A 61 -13.98 -9.91 -2.75
C PRO A 61 -13.56 -10.10 -1.29
N GLN A 62 -12.40 -10.72 -1.04
CA GLN A 62 -11.86 -10.89 0.32
C GLN A 62 -10.82 -9.82 0.68
N THR A 63 -10.76 -8.73 -0.09
CA THR A 63 -9.85 -7.62 0.17
C THR A 63 -10.52 -6.57 1.06
N SER A 64 -9.81 -6.16 2.10
CA SER A 64 -10.12 -4.95 2.87
C SER A 64 -8.99 -3.93 2.70
N VAL A 65 -9.37 -2.66 2.58
CA VAL A 65 -8.42 -1.54 2.47
C VAL A 65 -8.71 -0.55 3.58
N ILE A 66 -7.68 -0.24 4.36
CA ILE A 66 -7.74 0.73 5.45
C ILE A 66 -6.84 1.89 5.06
N ASN A 67 -7.42 3.09 4.98
CA ASN A 67 -6.66 4.31 4.73
C ASN A 67 -6.41 5.04 6.04
N ALA A 68 -5.18 4.98 6.53
CA ALA A 68 -4.71 5.64 7.76
C ALA A 68 -3.91 6.93 7.46
N SER A 69 -4.13 7.55 6.28
CA SER A 69 -3.41 8.73 5.86
C SER A 69 -3.86 9.99 6.59
N ILE A 70 -2.93 10.91 6.86
CA ILE A 70 -3.19 12.18 7.54
C ILE A 70 -2.57 13.31 6.73
N SER A 71 -3.37 14.34 6.39
CA SER A 71 -2.87 15.53 5.68
C SER A 71 -1.74 16.20 6.44
N GLY A 72 -0.64 16.52 5.75
CA GLY A 72 0.53 17.15 6.33
C GLY A 72 1.50 16.20 7.05
N GLU A 73 1.23 14.89 7.02
CA GLU A 73 2.08 13.87 7.64
C GLU A 73 3.47 13.83 7.00
N THR A 74 4.50 13.69 7.83
CA THR A 74 5.89 13.48 7.40
C THR A 74 6.28 12.00 7.53
N SER A 75 7.41 11.64 6.95
CA SER A 75 7.98 10.30 7.14
C SER A 75 8.20 9.98 8.63
N PHE A 76 8.59 10.98 9.44
CA PHE A 76 8.76 10.80 10.88
C PHE A 76 7.44 10.51 11.59
N GLY A 77 6.39 11.31 11.35
CA GLY A 77 5.09 11.11 11.98
C GLY A 77 4.47 9.75 11.61
N GLY A 78 4.53 9.39 10.33
CA GLY A 78 4.09 8.07 9.87
C GLY A 78 4.83 6.92 10.54
N LEU A 79 6.16 7.03 10.69
CA LEU A 79 6.97 6.04 11.42
C LEU A 79 6.53 5.89 12.88
N GLN A 80 6.17 6.98 13.56
CA GLN A 80 5.73 6.92 14.96
C GLN A 80 4.40 6.17 15.12
N ARG A 81 3.49 6.31 14.16
CA ARG A 81 2.16 5.66 14.20
C ARG A 81 2.16 4.21 13.68
N LEU A 82 3.11 3.87 12.81
CA LEU A 82 3.10 2.59 12.10
C LEU A 82 3.03 1.37 13.03
N PRO A 83 3.81 1.25 14.12
CA PRO A 83 3.74 0.08 14.99
C PRO A 83 2.32 -0.23 15.48
N GLN A 84 1.62 0.79 16.00
CA GLN A 84 0.26 0.64 16.48
C GLN A 84 -0.71 0.24 15.35
N LEU A 85 -0.59 0.85 14.17
CA LEU A 85 -1.42 0.53 13.01
C LEU A 85 -1.22 -0.91 12.51
N LEU A 86 0.03 -1.39 12.55
CA LEU A 86 0.32 -2.78 12.18
C LEU A 86 -0.29 -3.77 13.17
N ASP A 87 -0.24 -3.46 14.47
CA ASP A 87 -0.81 -4.32 15.51
C ASP A 87 -2.35 -4.31 15.49
N GLU A 88 -2.96 -3.16 15.23
CA GLU A 88 -4.42 -2.99 15.19
C GLU A 88 -5.04 -3.64 13.95
N HIS A 89 -4.44 -3.43 12.78
CA HIS A 89 -5.05 -3.84 11.51
C HIS A 89 -4.49 -5.14 10.94
N MET A 90 -3.35 -5.61 11.44
CA MET A 90 -2.66 -6.83 11.00
C MET A 90 -2.66 -6.96 9.46
N PRO A 91 -2.15 -5.96 8.72
CA PRO A 91 -2.22 -5.95 7.27
C PRO A 91 -1.34 -7.06 6.68
N THR A 92 -1.72 -7.55 5.49
CA THR A 92 -0.87 -8.41 4.66
C THR A 92 -0.04 -7.59 3.70
N HIS A 93 -0.50 -6.37 3.38
CA HIS A 93 0.15 -5.43 2.47
C HIS A 93 0.14 -4.04 3.06
N LEU A 94 1.25 -3.32 2.92
CA LEU A 94 1.41 -1.93 3.34
C LEU A 94 1.77 -1.07 2.14
N ILE A 95 0.96 -0.04 1.89
CA ILE A 95 1.26 1.02 0.93
C ILE A 95 1.80 2.20 1.73
N ILE A 96 3.04 2.62 1.45
CA ILE A 96 3.66 3.82 2.05
C ILE A 96 3.67 4.91 1.00
N GLU A 97 2.93 5.99 1.24
CA GLU A 97 2.89 7.22 0.42
C GLU A 97 3.23 8.40 1.34
N LEU A 98 4.51 8.52 1.71
CA LEU A 98 5.04 9.53 2.63
C LEU A 98 6.39 10.06 2.14
N GLY A 99 6.77 11.22 2.66
CA GLY A 99 8.00 11.93 2.32
C GLY A 99 7.74 13.19 1.49
N GLY A 100 6.54 13.33 0.90
CA GLY A 100 6.15 14.55 0.19
C GLY A 100 6.31 15.80 1.06
N ASN A 101 5.78 15.76 2.28
CA ASN A 101 5.91 16.86 3.24
C ASN A 101 7.35 17.09 3.73
N ASP A 102 8.17 16.04 3.80
CA ASP A 102 9.59 16.19 4.11
C ASP A 102 10.28 17.01 3.01
N GLY A 103 10.04 16.67 1.75
CA GLY A 103 10.57 17.40 0.62
C GLY A 103 10.06 18.84 0.52
N LEU A 104 8.74 19.08 0.69
CA LEU A 104 8.15 20.42 0.65
C LEU A 104 8.69 21.35 1.73
N ARG A 105 9.02 20.80 2.92
CA ARG A 105 9.55 21.55 4.05
C ARG A 105 11.08 21.64 4.06
N GLY A 106 11.77 21.03 3.08
CA GLY A 106 13.23 21.02 3.01
C GLY A 106 13.89 20.25 4.14
N LEU A 107 13.24 19.21 4.66
CA LEU A 107 13.81 18.37 5.71
C LEU A 107 14.98 17.54 5.18
N ASP A 108 15.83 17.05 6.08
CA ASP A 108 17.00 16.27 5.71
C ASP A 108 16.59 14.95 5.03
N PHE A 109 17.03 14.76 3.80
CA PHE A 109 16.77 13.55 3.01
C PHE A 109 17.41 12.29 3.61
N ALA A 110 18.53 12.42 4.34
CA ALA A 110 19.10 11.29 5.05
C ALA A 110 18.14 10.80 6.14
N GLN A 111 17.52 11.72 6.88
CA GLN A 111 16.53 11.38 7.88
C GLN A 111 15.25 10.82 7.27
N THR A 112 14.77 11.39 6.15
CA THR A 112 13.62 10.85 5.41
C THR A 112 13.89 9.42 4.95
N THR A 113 15.07 9.17 4.37
CA THR A 113 15.51 7.84 3.94
C THR A 113 15.51 6.85 5.11
N GLU A 114 16.07 7.25 6.25
CA GLU A 114 16.13 6.37 7.44
C GLU A 114 14.74 6.07 8.00
N ASN A 115 13.84 7.05 8.01
CA ASN A 115 12.46 6.83 8.44
C ASN A 115 11.75 5.82 7.53
N LEU A 116 11.89 5.94 6.22
CA LEU A 116 11.32 5.00 5.24
C LEU A 116 11.93 3.59 5.41
N ARG A 117 13.26 3.48 5.57
CA ARG A 117 13.94 2.20 5.85
C ARG A 117 13.37 1.50 7.07
N ARG A 118 13.18 2.25 8.15
CA ARG A 118 12.63 1.71 9.39
C ARG A 118 11.18 1.25 9.23
N MET A 119 10.35 1.99 8.49
CA MET A 119 8.98 1.57 8.19
C MET A 119 8.95 0.28 7.37
N VAL A 120 9.79 0.18 6.34
CA VAL A 120 9.90 -1.03 5.50
C VAL A 120 10.35 -2.23 6.35
N ARG A 121 11.38 -2.05 7.18
CA ARG A 121 11.87 -3.12 8.08
C ARG A 121 10.79 -3.59 9.04
N LEU A 122 10.09 -2.67 9.71
CA LEU A 122 8.98 -3.01 10.61
C LEU A 122 7.88 -3.83 9.93
N ALA A 123 7.61 -3.57 8.66
CA ALA A 123 6.64 -4.34 7.86
C ALA A 123 7.21 -5.71 7.46
N GLN A 124 8.42 -5.76 6.91
CA GLN A 124 9.05 -7.01 6.47
C GLN A 124 9.29 -7.99 7.63
N ASP A 125 9.68 -7.50 8.81
CA ASP A 125 9.84 -8.32 10.03
C ASP A 125 8.53 -9.02 10.46
N ARG A 126 7.38 -8.52 9.98
CA ARG A 126 6.05 -9.11 10.19
C ARG A 126 5.53 -9.90 8.97
N GLY A 127 6.36 -10.10 7.95
CA GLY A 127 5.98 -10.76 6.70
C GLY A 127 5.01 -9.97 5.83
N ILE A 128 4.93 -8.64 6.00
CA ILE A 128 4.03 -7.76 5.25
C ILE A 128 4.71 -7.33 3.94
N VAL A 129 3.99 -7.48 2.83
CA VAL A 129 4.44 -7.02 1.51
C VAL A 129 4.33 -5.51 1.43
N VAL A 130 5.39 -4.83 0.98
CA VAL A 130 5.42 -3.35 0.94
C VAL A 130 5.38 -2.85 -0.50
N LEU A 131 4.50 -1.88 -0.76
CA LEU A 131 4.53 -0.99 -1.92
C LEU A 131 4.91 0.42 -1.47
N LEU A 132 6.08 0.89 -1.90
CA LEU A 132 6.50 2.27 -1.69
C LEU A 132 6.08 3.13 -2.88
N ILE A 133 5.40 4.24 -2.62
CA ILE A 133 5.00 5.21 -3.63
C ILE A 133 5.92 6.43 -3.55
N GLY A 134 6.60 6.73 -4.66
CA GLY A 134 7.45 7.90 -4.79
C GLY A 134 6.72 9.08 -5.41
N VAL A 135 6.88 10.24 -4.82
CA VAL A 135 6.34 11.51 -5.32
C VAL A 135 7.46 12.42 -5.84
N ARG A 136 7.11 13.42 -6.66
CA ARG A 136 8.05 14.44 -7.15
C ARG A 136 7.70 15.78 -6.52
N MET A 137 8.72 16.55 -6.27
CA MET A 137 8.53 17.95 -5.87
C MET A 137 8.10 18.80 -7.05
N PRO A 138 7.33 19.88 -6.82
CA PRO A 138 7.01 20.86 -7.85
C PRO A 138 8.27 21.36 -8.60
N PRO A 139 8.15 21.73 -9.90
CA PRO A 139 9.31 22.09 -10.73
C PRO A 139 10.14 23.27 -10.20
N ASN A 140 9.53 24.18 -9.44
CA ASN A 140 10.19 25.32 -8.82
C ASN A 140 11.27 24.98 -7.79
N PHE A 141 11.28 23.73 -7.27
CA PHE A 141 12.39 23.23 -6.42
C PHE A 141 13.66 22.95 -7.21
N GLY A 142 13.57 22.88 -8.53
CA GLY A 142 14.71 22.65 -9.43
C GLY A 142 15.07 21.19 -9.65
N ALA A 143 15.77 20.94 -10.77
CA ALA A 143 16.07 19.58 -11.21
C ALA A 143 17.00 18.83 -10.24
N ALA A 144 18.01 19.48 -9.69
CA ALA A 144 18.98 18.87 -8.78
C ALA A 144 18.31 18.41 -7.45
N TYR A 145 17.41 19.25 -6.91
CA TYR A 145 16.65 18.90 -5.73
C TYR A 145 15.73 17.71 -5.99
N ASN A 146 14.98 17.75 -7.10
CA ASN A 146 14.09 16.65 -7.49
C ASN A 146 14.87 15.34 -7.72
N ALA A 147 16.05 15.37 -8.34
CA ALA A 147 16.87 14.19 -8.54
C ALA A 147 17.31 13.56 -7.20
N ARG A 148 17.78 14.37 -6.26
CA ARG A 148 18.15 13.91 -4.92
C ARG A 148 16.96 13.37 -4.15
N PHE A 149 15.79 14.02 -4.28
CA PHE A 149 14.57 13.57 -3.62
C PHE A 149 14.07 12.22 -4.18
N GLN A 150 14.15 11.99 -5.50
CA GLN A 150 13.82 10.71 -6.09
C GLN A 150 14.74 9.58 -5.59
N GLN A 151 16.03 9.86 -5.39
CA GLN A 151 16.99 8.88 -4.86
C GLN A 151 16.63 8.37 -3.48
N VAL A 152 15.89 9.14 -2.65
CA VAL A 152 15.39 8.70 -1.36
C VAL A 152 14.57 7.42 -1.52
N PHE A 153 13.59 7.44 -2.40
CA PHE A 153 12.68 6.31 -2.62
C PHE A 153 13.36 5.16 -3.35
N GLU A 154 14.12 5.48 -4.41
CA GLU A 154 14.82 4.49 -5.22
C GLU A 154 15.83 3.70 -4.40
N SER A 155 16.59 4.37 -3.52
CA SER A 155 17.56 3.72 -2.65
C SER A 155 16.90 2.76 -1.65
N VAL A 156 15.80 3.17 -1.03
CA VAL A 156 15.05 2.32 -0.08
C VAL A 156 14.44 1.13 -0.82
N ALA A 157 13.78 1.36 -1.95
CA ALA A 157 13.18 0.29 -2.71
C ALA A 157 14.20 -0.76 -3.18
N GLY A 158 15.36 -0.31 -3.67
CA GLY A 158 16.45 -1.18 -4.10
C GLY A 158 17.11 -1.94 -2.95
N GLU A 159 17.35 -1.28 -1.81
CA GLU A 159 17.98 -1.89 -0.64
C GLU A 159 17.16 -3.05 -0.06
N PHE A 160 15.85 -2.89 0.01
CA PHE A 160 14.94 -3.87 0.62
C PHE A 160 14.27 -4.82 -0.41
N GLY A 161 14.49 -4.60 -1.71
CA GLY A 161 13.86 -5.41 -2.76
C GLY A 161 12.33 -5.33 -2.75
N ILE A 162 11.75 -4.19 -2.33
CA ILE A 162 10.31 -4.00 -2.23
C ILE A 162 9.71 -3.49 -3.54
N HIS A 163 8.39 -3.60 -3.65
CA HIS A 163 7.67 -3.01 -4.78
C HIS A 163 7.72 -1.48 -4.71
N TYR A 164 7.92 -0.87 -5.87
CA TYR A 164 8.04 0.57 -5.99
C TYR A 164 7.18 1.11 -7.13
N LEU A 165 6.39 2.13 -6.83
CA LEU A 165 5.65 2.93 -7.81
C LEU A 165 6.28 4.32 -7.87
N PRO A 166 7.17 4.58 -8.86
CA PRO A 166 7.80 5.89 -9.01
C PRO A 166 6.82 6.94 -9.52
N LYS A 167 7.08 8.21 -9.22
CA LYS A 167 6.47 9.36 -9.89
C LYS A 167 4.93 9.31 -9.89
N PHE A 168 4.34 9.15 -8.73
CA PHE A 168 2.90 8.94 -8.54
C PHE A 168 2.03 9.97 -9.29
N LEU A 169 2.44 11.25 -9.27
CA LEU A 169 1.71 12.35 -9.91
C LEU A 169 2.03 12.56 -11.41
N ASP A 170 2.88 11.73 -12.02
CA ASP A 170 3.15 11.84 -13.45
C ASP A 170 1.86 11.56 -14.26
N GLY A 171 1.63 12.39 -15.30
CA GLY A 171 0.39 12.35 -16.08
C GLY A 171 -0.80 13.08 -15.42
N VAL A 172 -0.61 13.64 -14.23
CA VAL A 172 -1.57 14.51 -13.55
C VAL A 172 -0.99 15.92 -13.42
N ALA A 173 0.14 16.06 -12.74
CA ALA A 173 0.67 17.36 -12.35
C ALA A 173 1.13 18.27 -13.52
N ALA A 174 1.42 17.72 -14.70
CA ALA A 174 1.93 18.47 -15.85
C ALA A 174 1.06 18.38 -17.10
N SER A 175 0.00 17.59 -17.10
CA SER A 175 -0.78 17.29 -18.31
C SER A 175 -1.94 18.25 -18.55
N ASP A 176 -2.62 18.66 -17.48
CA ASP A 176 -3.79 19.56 -17.55
C ASP A 176 -3.92 20.34 -16.23
N PRO A 177 -3.98 21.68 -16.26
CA PRO A 177 -4.22 22.50 -15.06
C PRO A 177 -5.50 22.13 -14.30
N ALA A 178 -6.53 21.59 -14.97
CA ALA A 178 -7.77 21.16 -14.32
C ALA A 178 -7.58 19.94 -13.40
N LEU A 179 -6.48 19.21 -13.53
CA LEU A 179 -6.16 18.06 -12.71
C LEU A 179 -5.49 18.42 -11.37
N MET A 180 -5.03 19.66 -11.21
CA MET A 180 -4.39 20.17 -9.99
C MET A 180 -5.23 21.25 -9.34
N GLN A 181 -5.27 21.26 -8.01
CA GLN A 181 -5.85 22.35 -7.23
C GLN A 181 -5.02 23.64 -7.40
N GLN A 182 -5.56 24.77 -6.97
CA GLN A 182 -4.90 26.08 -7.11
C GLN A 182 -3.54 26.16 -6.41
N ASP A 183 -3.30 25.30 -5.42
CA ASP A 183 -2.02 25.23 -4.71
C ASP A 183 -0.89 24.59 -5.54
N GLY A 184 -1.19 23.95 -6.67
CA GLY A 184 -0.23 23.28 -7.54
C GLY A 184 0.42 22.05 -6.93
N ILE A 185 -0.08 21.57 -5.80
CA ILE A 185 0.44 20.42 -5.03
C ILE A 185 -0.55 19.25 -5.06
N HIS A 186 -1.82 19.54 -4.78
CA HIS A 186 -2.85 18.52 -4.61
C HIS A 186 -3.65 18.29 -5.91
N PRO A 187 -3.86 17.03 -6.31
CA PRO A 187 -4.74 16.70 -7.42
C PRO A 187 -6.22 17.03 -7.11
N THR A 188 -6.97 17.44 -8.14
CA THR A 188 -8.42 17.62 -8.04
C THR A 188 -9.15 16.27 -8.01
N ALA A 189 -10.45 16.29 -7.71
CA ALA A 189 -11.31 15.12 -7.76
C ALA A 189 -11.32 14.42 -9.15
N ILE A 190 -11.14 15.18 -10.23
CA ILE A 190 -11.10 14.65 -11.61
C ILE A 190 -9.83 13.79 -11.84
N ALA A 191 -8.73 14.12 -11.17
CA ALA A 191 -7.47 13.41 -11.30
C ALA A 191 -7.42 12.08 -10.51
N GLN A 192 -8.26 11.93 -9.48
CA GLN A 192 -8.17 10.80 -8.56
C GLN A 192 -8.35 9.42 -9.22
N PRO A 193 -9.24 9.21 -10.20
CA PRO A 193 -9.34 7.93 -10.91
C PRO A 193 -8.04 7.53 -11.63
N ILE A 194 -7.24 8.50 -12.11
CA ILE A 194 -5.94 8.23 -12.74
C ILE A 194 -4.96 7.68 -11.71
N LEU A 195 -4.93 8.27 -10.51
CA LEU A 195 -4.07 7.84 -9.41
C LEU A 195 -4.50 6.48 -8.87
N ALA A 196 -5.80 6.27 -8.67
CA ALA A 196 -6.35 4.99 -8.23
C ALA A 196 -5.94 3.86 -9.18
N ARG A 197 -6.08 4.06 -10.49
CA ARG A 197 -5.71 3.08 -11.51
C ARG A 197 -4.23 2.69 -11.44
N LYS A 198 -3.33 3.65 -11.24
CA LYS A 198 -1.88 3.36 -11.11
C LYS A 198 -1.58 2.44 -9.94
N VAL A 199 -2.21 2.70 -8.79
CA VAL A 199 -2.01 1.88 -7.59
C VAL A 199 -2.66 0.51 -7.78
N GLU A 200 -3.87 0.46 -8.36
CA GLU A 200 -4.58 -0.79 -8.69
C GLU A 200 -3.73 -1.69 -9.60
N ASP A 201 -3.24 -1.15 -10.72
CA ASP A 201 -2.43 -1.90 -11.68
C ASP A 201 -1.18 -2.49 -11.01
N ARG A 202 -0.54 -1.72 -10.13
CA ARG A 202 0.63 -2.19 -9.39
C ARG A 202 0.27 -3.25 -8.36
N MET A 203 -0.82 -3.06 -7.60
CA MET A 203 -1.28 -4.04 -6.61
C MET A 203 -1.74 -5.34 -7.24
N VAL A 204 -2.42 -5.28 -8.38
CA VAL A 204 -2.80 -6.49 -9.14
C VAL A 204 -1.57 -7.29 -9.57
N GLN A 205 -0.50 -6.63 -10.03
CA GLN A 205 0.77 -7.31 -10.33
C GLN A 205 1.35 -8.00 -9.09
N ILE A 206 1.35 -7.31 -7.93
CA ILE A 206 1.84 -7.86 -6.67
C ILE A 206 1.05 -9.10 -6.23
N LEU A 207 -0.27 -9.07 -6.36
CA LEU A 207 -1.15 -10.15 -5.93
C LEU A 207 -1.20 -11.34 -6.89
N SER A 208 -0.63 -11.19 -8.10
CA SER A 208 -0.63 -12.25 -9.13
C SER A 208 0.63 -13.13 -9.07
N HIS A 209 1.56 -12.83 -8.16
CA HIS A 209 2.82 -13.55 -7.95
C HIS A 209 2.88 -14.15 -6.54
#